data_e8199cf6eca4769ed1bbe2a93fad5461
#
_entry.id   e8199cf6eca4769ed1bbe2a93fad5461
#
_cell.length_a   1.000
_cell.length_b   1.000
_cell.length_c   1.000
_cell.angle_alpha   90.00
_cell.angle_beta   90.00
_cell.angle_gamma   90.00
#
_symmetry.space_group_name_H-M   'P 1'
#
loop_
_entity.id
_entity.type
_entity.pdbx_description
1 polymer ?
#
loop_
_entity_poly.entity_id
_entity_poly.type
_entity_poly.pdbx_seq_one_letter_code
_entity_poly.pdbx_strand_id
1 'polypeptide(L)'
;FSLLNCLVTDPSVRTADPTQYRSRLRGFAYDSAVNDYWATPTLGTYLKSFFHSSGADAPFTENWSGIRSRAVDSLVSRALTTFDRDELYATGRALDRVLLNGYYMIPMQIESGIRRTYWDKFGRPEQSSRFRHHSFPETWWIDPEKDRAVREYLARRDTEG
;
A
#
# COMPACT_ATOMS: atom_id res chain seq x y z
N PHE A 1 21.29 -3.69 2.43
CA PHE A 1 22.38 -2.86 1.89
C PHE A 1 23.53 -3.71 1.30
N SER A 2 23.91 -4.85 1.90
CA SER A 2 25.06 -5.64 1.44
C SER A 2 24.87 -6.24 0.04
N LEU A 3 23.66 -6.55 -0.41
CA LEU A 3 23.37 -7.08 -1.76
C LEU A 3 23.54 -6.03 -2.86
N LEU A 4 23.16 -4.78 -2.60
CA LEU A 4 23.35 -3.68 -3.57
C LEU A 4 24.85 -3.39 -3.76
N ASN A 5 25.66 -3.46 -2.71
CA ASN A 5 27.11 -3.30 -2.81
C ASN A 5 27.80 -4.38 -3.63
N CYS A 6 27.19 -5.55 -3.82
CA CYS A 6 27.71 -6.60 -4.69
C CYS A 6 27.34 -6.41 -6.16
N LEU A 7 26.27 -5.70 -6.45
CA LEU A 7 25.69 -5.56 -7.80
C LEU A 7 25.96 -4.19 -8.43
N VAL A 8 26.18 -3.14 -7.63
CA VAL A 8 26.40 -1.77 -8.07
C VAL A 8 27.68 -1.24 -7.46
N THR A 9 28.55 -0.69 -8.29
CA THR A 9 29.91 -0.27 -7.90
C THR A 9 29.96 0.91 -6.93
N ASP A 10 28.91 1.71 -6.83
CA ASP A 10 28.83 2.86 -5.90
C ASP A 10 27.39 3.27 -5.61
N PRO A 11 26.65 2.49 -4.79
CA PRO A 11 25.27 2.84 -4.46
C PRO A 11 25.23 3.98 -3.43
N SER A 12 24.64 5.10 -3.78
CA SER A 12 24.39 6.19 -2.85
C SER A 12 22.95 6.18 -2.36
N VAL A 13 22.75 6.26 -1.05
CA VAL A 13 21.42 6.37 -0.45
C VAL A 13 21.18 7.79 0.01
N ARG A 14 20.12 8.39 -0.52
CA ARG A 14 19.69 9.71 -0.15
C ARG A 14 18.40 9.63 0.65
N THR A 15 18.43 10.10 1.87
CA THR A 15 17.24 10.32 2.69
C THR A 15 16.64 11.70 2.36
N ALA A 16 15.33 11.79 2.35
CA ALA A 16 14.59 13.03 2.14
C ALA A 16 13.43 13.11 3.12
N ASP A 17 12.99 14.31 3.44
CA ASP A 17 11.72 14.47 4.17
C ASP A 17 10.54 13.99 3.31
N PRO A 18 9.38 13.69 3.93
CA PRO A 18 8.23 13.12 3.21
C PRO A 18 7.74 13.98 2.03
N THR A 19 7.86 15.30 2.12
CA THR A 19 7.41 16.22 1.06
C THR A 19 8.34 16.17 -0.13
N GLN A 20 9.65 16.25 0.12
CA GLN A 20 10.67 16.11 -0.92
C GLN A 20 10.64 14.72 -1.54
N TYR A 21 10.45 13.68 -0.73
CA TYR A 21 10.35 12.31 -1.22
C TYR A 21 9.20 12.16 -2.23
N ARG A 22 8.01 12.60 -1.86
CA ARG A 22 6.83 12.58 -2.75
C ARG A 22 7.02 13.43 -4.00
N SER A 23 7.65 14.59 -3.88
CA SER A 23 7.94 15.44 -5.04
C SER A 23 8.87 14.74 -6.04
N ARG A 24 9.90 14.05 -5.54
CA ARG A 24 10.83 13.27 -6.38
C ARG A 24 10.16 12.06 -7.04
N LEU A 25 9.32 11.32 -6.31
CA LEU A 25 8.54 10.23 -6.88
C LEU A 25 7.66 10.72 -8.03
N ARG A 26 6.97 11.84 -7.83
CA ARG A 26 6.08 12.43 -8.85
C ARG A 26 6.81 12.99 -10.06
N GLY A 27 8.06 13.39 -9.90
CA GLY A 27 8.91 13.90 -10.96
C GLY A 27 9.87 12.86 -11.55
N PHE A 28 9.78 11.58 -11.15
CA PHE A 28 10.69 10.51 -11.56
C PHE A 28 12.17 10.83 -11.32
N ALA A 29 12.49 11.64 -10.29
CA ALA A 29 13.84 12.08 -9.98
C ALA A 29 14.59 11.09 -9.07
N TYR A 30 14.71 9.83 -9.52
CA TYR A 30 15.37 8.73 -8.81
C TYR A 30 15.76 7.61 -9.78
N ASP A 31 16.77 6.83 -9.43
CA ASP A 31 17.12 5.58 -10.11
C ASP A 31 16.37 4.40 -9.50
N SER A 32 16.25 4.38 -8.17
CA SER A 32 15.38 3.47 -7.43
C SER A 32 14.79 4.16 -6.19
N ALA A 33 13.60 3.74 -5.77
CA ALA A 33 12.94 4.30 -4.61
C ALA A 33 12.25 3.18 -3.82
N VAL A 34 12.24 3.30 -2.48
CA VAL A 34 11.47 2.38 -1.62
C VAL A 34 10.06 2.93 -1.51
N ASN A 35 9.10 2.18 -1.97
CA ASN A 35 7.69 2.60 -1.92
C ASN A 35 6.77 1.43 -1.59
N ASP A 36 5.54 1.74 -1.24
CA ASP A 36 4.50 0.77 -0.95
C ASP A 36 3.38 0.83 -2.00
N TYR A 37 2.92 -0.33 -2.42
CA TYR A 37 1.70 -0.48 -3.19
C TYR A 37 0.60 -1.01 -2.27
N TRP A 38 -0.45 -0.23 -2.09
CA TRP A 38 -1.63 -0.72 -1.41
C TRP A 38 -2.52 -1.48 -2.39
N ALA A 39 -3.08 -2.59 -1.95
CA ALA A 39 -3.98 -3.39 -2.76
C ALA A 39 -5.24 -3.71 -1.98
N THR A 40 -6.35 -3.79 -2.71
CA THR A 40 -7.58 -4.37 -2.18
C THR A 40 -7.56 -5.89 -2.38
N PRO A 41 -8.37 -6.67 -1.63
CA PRO A 41 -8.45 -8.12 -1.79
C PRO A 41 -8.91 -8.58 -3.19
N THR A 42 -9.45 -7.68 -3.99
CA THR A 42 -9.89 -7.92 -5.37
C THR A 42 -9.13 -7.03 -6.34
N LEU A 43 -8.81 -7.55 -7.51
CA LEU A 43 -8.25 -6.76 -8.59
C LEU A 43 -9.23 -5.65 -8.99
N GLY A 44 -8.74 -4.43 -9.14
CA GLY A 44 -9.59 -3.27 -9.37
C GLY A 44 -8.90 -2.15 -10.16
N THR A 45 -9.55 -1.00 -10.21
CA THR A 45 -9.12 0.17 -11.00
C THR A 45 -7.73 0.67 -10.66
N TYR A 46 -7.21 0.40 -9.45
CA TYR A 46 -5.85 0.75 -9.05
C TYR A 46 -4.79 0.11 -9.94
N LEU A 47 -5.06 -1.05 -10.56
CA LEU A 47 -4.14 -1.67 -11.53
C LEU A 47 -3.81 -0.74 -12.70
N LYS A 48 -4.81 0.05 -13.15
CA LYS A 48 -4.59 1.04 -14.20
C LYS A 48 -3.69 2.17 -13.74
N SER A 49 -3.90 2.67 -12.52
CA SER A 49 -3.08 3.75 -11.95
C SER A 49 -1.64 3.31 -11.74
N PHE A 50 -1.43 2.06 -11.29
CA PHE A 50 -0.10 1.58 -10.93
C PHE A 50 0.72 1.07 -12.12
N PHE A 51 0.08 0.45 -13.11
CA PHE A 51 0.80 -0.37 -14.07
C PHE A 51 0.53 -0.05 -15.54
N HIS A 52 -0.55 0.67 -15.87
CA HIS A 52 -0.89 0.95 -17.26
C HIS A 52 0.02 2.04 -17.86
N SER A 53 0.41 1.86 -19.12
CA SER A 53 1.32 2.76 -19.83
C SER A 53 0.83 4.20 -19.94
N SER A 54 -0.49 4.44 -19.87
CA SER A 54 -1.05 5.79 -19.86
C SER A 54 -0.59 6.66 -18.68
N GLY A 55 -0.10 6.03 -17.61
CA GLY A 55 0.48 6.72 -16.44
C GLY A 55 2.00 6.88 -16.49
N ALA A 56 2.68 6.30 -17.47
CA ALA A 56 4.14 6.19 -17.44
C ALA A 56 4.90 7.53 -17.44
N ASP A 57 4.30 8.58 -18.03
CA ASP A 57 4.90 9.93 -18.11
C ASP A 57 3.97 10.98 -17.49
N ALA A 58 2.83 10.57 -16.97
CA ALA A 58 1.88 11.52 -16.44
C ALA A 58 2.36 12.07 -15.08
N PRO A 59 2.34 13.38 -14.87
CA PRO A 59 2.64 13.95 -13.57
C PRO A 59 1.59 13.45 -12.55
N PHE A 60 2.03 13.19 -11.33
CA PHE A 60 1.20 12.69 -10.23
C PHE A 60 0.63 11.27 -10.43
N THR A 61 1.19 10.49 -11.35
CA THR A 61 0.85 9.09 -11.53
C THR A 61 1.32 8.22 -10.36
N GLU A 62 0.72 7.06 -10.22
CA GLU A 62 1.18 5.98 -9.33
C GLU A 62 1.97 4.91 -10.09
N ASN A 63 2.13 5.04 -11.41
CA ASN A 63 3.02 4.20 -12.21
C ASN A 63 4.49 4.65 -12.03
N TRP A 64 4.97 4.52 -10.80
CA TRP A 64 6.32 5.01 -10.42
C TRP A 64 7.46 4.30 -11.14
N SER A 65 7.25 3.08 -11.60
CA SER A 65 8.26 2.35 -12.39
C SER A 65 8.27 2.74 -13.86
N GLY A 66 7.40 3.66 -14.29
CA GLY A 66 7.32 4.10 -15.68
C GLY A 66 7.01 2.98 -16.67
N ILE A 67 6.16 2.01 -16.27
CA ILE A 67 5.89 0.81 -17.05
C ILE A 67 5.23 1.17 -18.38
N ARG A 68 5.83 0.69 -19.48
CA ARG A 68 5.32 0.82 -20.84
C ARG A 68 5.35 -0.54 -21.52
N SER A 69 4.33 -1.33 -21.28
CA SER A 69 4.26 -2.68 -21.82
C SER A 69 2.87 -2.99 -22.34
N ARG A 70 2.77 -3.29 -23.64
CA ARG A 70 1.51 -3.72 -24.26
C ARG A 70 0.92 -4.95 -23.59
N ALA A 71 1.78 -5.87 -23.11
CA ALA A 71 1.33 -7.06 -22.40
C ALA A 71 0.69 -6.69 -21.06
N VAL A 72 1.30 -5.76 -20.29
CA VAL A 72 0.74 -5.25 -19.05
C VAL A 72 -0.58 -4.52 -19.32
N ASP A 73 -0.62 -3.63 -20.29
CA ASP A 73 -1.84 -2.88 -20.66
C ASP A 73 -3.01 -3.80 -21.03
N SER A 74 -2.71 -4.85 -21.82
CA SER A 74 -3.69 -5.85 -22.20
C SER A 74 -4.25 -6.63 -21.02
N LEU A 75 -3.36 -7.06 -20.10
CA LEU A 75 -3.76 -7.79 -18.90
C LEU A 75 -4.51 -6.91 -17.91
N VAL A 76 -4.10 -5.66 -17.73
CA VAL A 76 -4.82 -4.68 -16.91
C VAL A 76 -6.22 -4.44 -17.48
N SER A 77 -6.34 -4.21 -18.79
CA SER A 77 -7.63 -4.00 -19.45
C SER A 77 -8.54 -5.22 -19.30
N ARG A 78 -7.99 -6.43 -19.45
CA ARG A 78 -8.74 -7.68 -19.27
C ARG A 78 -9.20 -7.86 -17.82
N ALA A 79 -8.35 -7.58 -16.85
CA ALA A 79 -8.71 -7.65 -15.43
C ALA A 79 -9.84 -6.69 -15.06
N LEU A 80 -9.95 -5.54 -15.74
CA LEU A 80 -10.98 -4.54 -15.46
C LEU A 80 -12.31 -4.82 -16.17
N THR A 81 -12.32 -5.69 -17.17
CA THR A 81 -13.52 -5.97 -17.99
C THR A 81 -14.10 -7.37 -17.80
N THR A 82 -13.34 -8.30 -17.22
CA THR A 82 -13.85 -9.64 -16.95
C THR A 82 -14.75 -9.68 -15.72
N PHE A 83 -15.86 -10.41 -15.79
CA PHE A 83 -16.78 -10.67 -14.69
C PHE A 83 -16.65 -12.12 -14.16
N ASP A 84 -15.92 -12.97 -14.88
CA ASP A 84 -15.64 -14.33 -14.44
C ASP A 84 -14.49 -14.33 -13.42
N ARG A 85 -14.72 -14.98 -12.29
CA ARG A 85 -13.78 -14.99 -11.17
C ARG A 85 -12.51 -15.79 -11.49
N ASP A 86 -12.64 -16.91 -12.15
CA ASP A 86 -11.50 -17.77 -12.46
C ASP A 86 -10.62 -17.13 -13.53
N GLU A 87 -11.25 -16.49 -14.50
CA GLU A 87 -10.55 -15.67 -15.49
C GLU A 87 -9.84 -14.48 -14.84
N LEU A 88 -10.49 -13.81 -13.89
CA LEU A 88 -9.87 -12.70 -13.14
C LEU A 88 -8.62 -13.16 -12.39
N TYR A 89 -8.70 -14.29 -11.69
CA TYR A 89 -7.52 -14.84 -10.99
C TYR A 89 -6.43 -15.29 -11.95
N ALA A 90 -6.78 -15.89 -13.07
CA ALA A 90 -5.82 -16.29 -14.09
C ALA A 90 -5.10 -15.06 -14.69
N THR A 91 -5.86 -14.01 -14.99
CA THR A 91 -5.33 -12.73 -15.49
C THR A 91 -4.42 -12.06 -14.45
N GLY A 92 -4.81 -12.06 -13.17
CA GLY A 92 -3.99 -11.53 -12.08
C GLY A 92 -2.65 -12.26 -11.94
N ARG A 93 -2.67 -13.59 -11.99
CA ARG A 93 -1.44 -14.40 -11.96
C ARG A 93 -0.55 -14.17 -13.18
N ALA A 94 -1.14 -13.96 -14.36
CA ALA A 94 -0.39 -13.63 -15.56
C ALA A 94 0.25 -12.24 -15.44
N LEU A 95 -0.49 -11.26 -14.95
CA LEU A 95 0.00 -9.90 -14.72
C LEU A 95 1.16 -9.89 -13.71
N ASP A 96 1.02 -10.59 -12.59
CA ASP A 96 2.08 -10.72 -11.58
C ASP A 96 3.38 -11.28 -12.20
N ARG A 97 3.30 -12.35 -12.98
CA ARG A 97 4.47 -12.91 -13.66
C ARG A 97 5.12 -11.95 -14.65
N VAL A 98 4.33 -11.22 -15.42
CA VAL A 98 4.85 -10.23 -16.38
C VAL A 98 5.53 -9.08 -15.65
N LEU A 99 4.94 -8.60 -14.54
CA LEU A 99 5.53 -7.54 -13.73
C LEU A 99 6.84 -7.98 -13.07
N LEU A 100 6.89 -9.16 -12.49
CA LEU A 100 8.11 -9.70 -11.86
C LEU A 100 9.22 -9.93 -12.89
N ASN A 101 8.92 -10.51 -14.05
CA ASN A 101 9.91 -10.73 -15.10
C ASN A 101 10.34 -9.44 -15.82
N GLY A 102 9.57 -8.36 -15.71
CA GLY A 102 9.94 -7.05 -16.22
C GLY A 102 10.93 -6.29 -15.33
N TYR A 103 11.22 -6.80 -14.14
CA TYR A 103 12.11 -6.19 -13.14
C TYR A 103 11.75 -4.74 -12.78
N TYR A 104 10.48 -4.39 -12.90
CA TYR A 104 9.99 -3.05 -12.58
C TYR A 104 10.01 -2.76 -11.08
N MET A 105 9.99 -3.80 -10.26
CA MET A 105 10.03 -3.69 -8.81
C MET A 105 10.73 -4.89 -8.17
N ILE A 106 11.29 -4.66 -7.00
CA ILE A 106 11.86 -5.72 -6.15
C ILE A 106 10.94 -5.88 -4.95
N PRO A 107 10.13 -6.96 -4.89
CA PRO A 107 9.28 -7.22 -3.74
C PRO A 107 10.12 -7.42 -2.48
N MET A 108 9.86 -6.65 -1.43
CA MET A 108 10.63 -6.73 -0.17
C MET A 108 9.83 -7.41 0.93
N GLN A 109 8.65 -6.89 1.23
CA GLN A 109 7.79 -7.43 2.30
C GLN A 109 6.32 -7.13 2.04
N ILE A 110 5.47 -7.91 2.66
CA ILE A 110 4.03 -7.66 2.74
C ILE A 110 3.67 -7.43 4.18
N GLU A 111 2.97 -6.33 4.48
CA GLU A 111 2.37 -6.13 5.78
C GLU A 111 1.04 -6.90 5.86
N SER A 112 0.98 -7.88 6.76
CA SER A 112 -0.21 -8.71 6.96
C SER A 112 -1.25 -8.05 7.89
N GLY A 113 -0.96 -6.88 8.44
CA GLY A 113 -1.85 -6.18 9.35
C GLY A 113 -1.39 -4.77 9.68
N ILE A 114 -2.32 -3.96 10.14
CA ILE A 114 -2.05 -2.58 10.56
C ILE A 114 -1.90 -2.54 12.07
N ARG A 115 -0.75 -2.07 12.54
CA ARG A 115 -0.50 -1.81 13.96
C ARG A 115 -1.23 -0.52 14.35
N ARG A 116 -2.01 -0.59 15.43
CA ARG A 116 -2.75 0.57 15.94
C ARG A 116 -2.53 0.70 17.44
N THR A 117 -2.33 1.92 17.88
CA THR A 117 -2.31 2.30 19.28
C THR A 117 -3.55 3.15 19.56
N TYR A 118 -4.30 2.79 20.56
CA TYR A 118 -5.52 3.51 20.96
C TYR A 118 -5.77 3.33 22.45
N TRP A 119 -6.51 4.28 23.03
CA TRP A 119 -7.02 4.11 24.38
C TRP A 119 -8.12 3.04 24.39
N ASP A 120 -8.08 2.11 25.34
CA ASP A 120 -9.08 1.04 25.44
C ASP A 120 -10.44 1.57 25.95
N LYS A 121 -11.03 2.46 25.19
CA LYS A 121 -12.37 3.02 25.41
C LYS A 121 -13.37 2.56 24.38
N PHE A 122 -12.97 1.70 23.46
CA PHE A 122 -13.82 1.27 22.36
C PHE A 122 -14.33 -0.16 22.57
N GLY A 123 -15.62 -0.34 22.29
CA GLY A 123 -16.19 -1.62 21.97
C GLY A 123 -16.01 -1.94 20.49
N ARG A 124 -15.91 -3.20 20.13
CA ARG A 124 -15.73 -3.67 18.77
C ARG A 124 -16.48 -4.99 18.55
N PRO A 125 -16.94 -5.29 17.32
CA PRO A 125 -17.56 -6.57 17.03
C PRO A 125 -16.58 -7.73 17.27
N GLU A 126 -17.13 -8.85 17.71
CA GLU A 126 -16.36 -10.08 17.95
C GLU A 126 -15.70 -10.59 16.66
N GLN A 127 -16.40 -10.47 15.54
CA GLN A 127 -15.87 -10.73 14.21
C GLN A 127 -15.55 -9.42 13.48
N SER A 128 -14.26 -9.17 13.25
CA SER A 128 -13.83 -8.10 12.36
C SER A 128 -14.15 -8.44 10.91
N SER A 129 -14.44 -7.41 10.10
CA SER A 129 -14.67 -7.60 8.67
C SER A 129 -13.49 -8.29 8.00
N ARG A 130 -13.77 -9.38 7.29
CA ARG A 130 -12.77 -10.17 6.56
C ARG A 130 -12.10 -9.42 5.41
N PHE A 131 -12.76 -8.39 4.88
CA PHE A 131 -12.37 -7.70 3.66
C PHE A 131 -11.95 -6.25 3.87
N ARG A 132 -12.09 -5.74 5.10
CA ARG A 132 -11.69 -4.37 5.43
C ARG A 132 -10.64 -4.38 6.52
N HIS A 133 -9.40 -4.20 6.14
CA HIS A 133 -8.30 -3.96 7.08
C HIS A 133 -8.49 -2.66 7.88
N HIS A 134 -9.42 -1.81 7.45
CA HIS A 134 -9.72 -0.50 8.02
C HIS A 134 -11.14 -0.40 8.58
N SER A 135 -11.60 -1.42 9.29
CA SER A 135 -12.91 -1.34 9.94
C SER A 135 -12.98 -0.30 11.07
N PHE A 136 -11.85 0.20 11.53
CA PHE A 136 -11.76 1.33 12.45
C PHE A 136 -11.74 2.66 11.67
N PRO A 137 -12.51 3.71 12.09
CA PRO A 137 -13.45 3.71 13.25
C PRO A 137 -14.86 3.23 12.92
N GLU A 138 -15.15 2.83 11.71
CA GLU A 138 -16.50 2.64 11.15
C GLU A 138 -17.35 1.58 11.89
N THR A 139 -16.71 0.55 12.45
CA THR A 139 -17.40 -0.55 13.15
C THR A 139 -17.18 -0.54 14.65
N TRP A 140 -16.48 0.47 15.17
CA TRP A 140 -16.18 0.58 16.60
C TRP A 140 -17.10 1.61 17.23
N TRP A 141 -17.46 1.42 18.49
CA TRP A 141 -18.26 2.34 19.27
C TRP A 141 -17.54 2.70 20.58
N ILE A 142 -17.92 3.80 21.18
CA ILE A 142 -17.44 4.13 22.53
C ILE A 142 -18.19 3.25 23.53
N ASP A 143 -17.46 2.45 24.28
CA ASP A 143 -17.96 1.67 25.40
C ASP A 143 -18.00 2.58 26.64
N PRO A 144 -19.19 2.83 27.25
CA PRO A 144 -19.29 3.80 28.34
C PRO A 144 -18.49 3.42 29.60
N GLU A 145 -18.35 2.14 29.90
CA GLU A 145 -17.60 1.67 31.08
C GLU A 145 -16.10 1.85 30.87
N LYS A 146 -15.60 1.43 29.72
CA LYS A 146 -14.22 1.59 29.33
C LYS A 146 -13.82 3.08 29.19
N ASP A 147 -14.68 3.90 28.59
CA ASP A 147 -14.41 5.34 28.45
C ASP A 147 -14.31 6.01 29.83
N ARG A 148 -15.16 5.63 30.77
CA ARG A 148 -15.08 6.11 32.16
C ARG A 148 -13.74 5.75 32.80
N ALA A 149 -13.33 4.48 32.69
CA ALA A 149 -12.06 4.03 33.24
C ALA A 149 -10.85 4.76 32.67
N VAL A 150 -10.86 5.01 31.36
CA VAL A 150 -9.80 5.80 30.71
C VAL A 150 -9.78 7.25 31.19
N ARG A 151 -10.95 7.90 31.33
CA ARG A 151 -11.02 9.28 31.85
C ARG A 151 -10.52 9.38 33.30
N GLU A 152 -10.90 8.45 34.14
CA GLU A 152 -10.42 8.39 35.53
C GLU A 152 -8.90 8.18 35.61
N TYR A 153 -8.36 7.33 34.75
CA TYR A 153 -6.91 7.14 34.65
C TYR A 153 -6.19 8.44 34.23
N LEU A 154 -6.68 9.12 33.21
CA LEU A 154 -6.09 10.37 32.73
C LEU A 154 -6.17 11.48 33.77
N ALA A 155 -7.30 11.62 34.47
CA ALA A 155 -7.47 12.61 35.51
C ALA A 155 -6.48 12.41 36.68
N ARG A 156 -6.23 11.15 37.09
CA ARG A 156 -5.22 10.83 38.10
C ARG A 156 -3.81 11.20 37.64
N ARG A 157 -3.46 10.86 36.43
CA ARG A 157 -2.13 11.17 35.88
C ARG A 157 -1.85 12.67 35.82
N ASP A 158 -2.85 13.48 35.45
CA ASP A 158 -2.71 14.93 35.33
C ASP A 158 -2.63 15.63 36.70
N THR A 159 -2.99 14.92 37.82
CA THR A 159 -2.81 15.43 39.21
C THR A 159 -1.50 15.01 39.83
N GLU A 160 -0.80 14.05 39.28
CA GLU A 160 0.48 13.52 39.80
C GLU A 160 1.72 14.08 39.07
N GLY A 161 1.54 14.84 38.00
CA GLY A 161 2.60 15.47 37.18
C GLY A 161 2.59 16.98 37.25
#